data_56884c5df0a5bbc115f76d552855e20a
#
_entry.id   56884c5df0a5bbc115f76d552855e20a
#
_cell.length_a   1.000
_cell.length_b   1.000
_cell.length_c   1.000
_cell.angle_alpha   90.00
_cell.angle_beta   90.00
_cell.angle_gamma   90.00
#
_symmetry.space_group_name_H-M   'P 1'
#
loop_
_entity.id
_entity.type
_entity.pdbx_description
1 polymer ?
#
loop_
_entity_poly.entity_id
_entity_poly.type
_entity_poly.pdbx_seq_one_letter_code
_entity_poly.pdbx_strand_id
1 'polypeptide(L)'
;MSVAFRMRQEPDGRWRAVAEGHPIEVTGKDVRECVRKVHQAALALMPAVSWEAGPPVVFVEVLPKLVGVAEAADLLGWDKRRVATYVKRRSFPEPLAELAGGRVWAREDVVSFREAFRARQRARGRSRRGARSRRAAD
;
A
#
# COMPACT_ATOMS: atom_id res chain seq x y z
N MET A 1 -16.56 12.54 21.82
CA MET A 1 -16.13 13.39 20.71
C MET A 1 -15.48 12.51 19.65
N SER A 2 -15.79 12.69 18.39
CA SER A 2 -15.21 11.92 17.31
C SER A 2 -14.64 12.85 16.24
N VAL A 3 -13.51 12.48 15.67
CA VAL A 3 -12.86 13.20 14.56
C VAL A 3 -12.66 12.21 13.42
N ALA A 4 -13.10 12.57 12.23
CA ALA A 4 -12.95 11.75 11.04
C ALA A 4 -11.85 12.34 10.13
N PHE A 5 -10.99 11.48 9.63
CA PHE A 5 -9.97 11.81 8.63
C PHE A 5 -10.19 10.98 7.38
N ARG A 6 -10.06 11.61 6.24
CA ARG A 6 -10.02 10.92 4.95
C ARG A 6 -8.61 10.92 4.40
N MET A 7 -8.09 9.73 4.16
CA MET A 7 -6.71 9.49 3.77
C MET A 7 -6.64 8.93 2.34
N ARG A 8 -5.86 9.56 1.48
CA ARG A 8 -5.67 9.13 0.08
C ARG A 8 -4.20 9.20 -0.32
N GLN A 9 -3.86 8.40 -1.33
CA GLN A 9 -2.55 8.48 -1.94
C GLN A 9 -2.51 9.56 -3.02
N GLU A 10 -1.51 10.43 -2.93
CA GLU A 10 -1.24 11.47 -3.93
C GLU A 10 -0.47 10.90 -5.14
N PRO A 11 -0.44 11.61 -6.27
CA PRO A 11 0.27 11.14 -7.47
C PRO A 11 1.77 10.89 -7.27
N ASP A 12 2.41 11.58 -6.33
CA ASP A 12 3.82 11.41 -5.97
C ASP A 12 4.10 10.19 -5.07
N GLY A 13 3.04 9.44 -4.73
CA GLY A 13 3.12 8.25 -3.89
C GLY A 13 3.00 8.51 -2.39
N ARG A 14 3.02 9.77 -1.95
CA ARG A 14 2.78 10.14 -0.56
C ARG A 14 1.32 9.94 -0.16
N TRP A 15 1.10 9.82 1.12
CA TRP A 15 -0.24 9.79 1.70
C TRP A 15 -0.60 11.13 2.32
N ARG A 16 -1.81 11.57 2.05
CA ARG A 16 -2.39 12.80 2.58
C ARG A 16 -3.67 12.49 3.31
N ALA A 17 -3.81 12.99 4.54
CA ALA A 17 -5.02 12.89 5.33
C ALA A 17 -5.56 14.27 5.65
N VAL A 18 -6.86 14.45 5.50
CA VAL A 18 -7.58 15.69 5.77
C VAL A 18 -8.67 15.41 6.79
N ALA A 19 -8.74 16.23 7.85
CA ALA A 19 -9.78 16.13 8.85
C ALA A 19 -11.10 16.72 8.33
N GLU A 20 -12.19 16.00 8.54
CA GLU A 20 -13.51 16.51 8.21
C GLU A 20 -13.93 17.61 9.20
N GLY A 21 -14.30 18.77 8.65
CA GLY A 21 -14.76 19.91 9.45
C GLY A 21 -13.66 20.67 10.22
N HIS A 22 -12.39 20.35 10.02
CA HIS A 22 -11.26 21.01 10.66
C HIS A 22 -10.16 21.36 9.64
N PRO A 23 -9.46 22.49 9.78
CA PRO A 23 -8.39 22.89 8.87
C PRO A 23 -7.09 22.14 9.18
N ILE A 24 -7.16 20.81 9.26
CA ILE A 24 -6.01 19.95 9.57
C ILE A 24 -5.74 19.02 8.41
N GLU A 25 -4.49 19.04 8.00
CA GLU A 25 -3.96 18.22 6.96
C GLU A 25 -2.60 17.66 7.40
N VAL A 26 -2.39 16.37 7.18
CA VAL A 26 -1.11 15.71 7.44
C VAL A 26 -0.69 14.90 6.23
N THR A 27 0.62 14.79 6.04
CA THR A 27 1.21 13.99 4.95
C THR A 27 2.22 12.99 5.51
N GLY A 28 2.29 11.83 4.91
CA GLY A 28 3.25 10.78 5.25
C GLY A 28 3.82 10.11 4.00
N LYS A 29 5.01 9.55 4.12
CA LYS A 29 5.65 8.78 3.03
C LYS A 29 4.94 7.44 2.76
N ASP A 30 4.31 6.90 3.79
CA ASP A 30 3.54 5.66 3.76
C ASP A 30 2.30 5.76 4.66
N VAL A 31 1.45 4.73 4.61
CA VAL A 31 0.21 4.66 5.40
C VAL A 31 0.50 4.75 6.90
N ARG A 32 1.52 4.04 7.39
CA ARG A 32 1.86 4.00 8.82
C ARG A 32 2.24 5.36 9.35
N GLU A 33 3.11 6.05 8.64
CA GLU A 33 3.54 7.39 9.04
C GLU A 33 2.37 8.37 9.00
N CYS A 34 1.52 8.30 7.97
CA CYS A 34 0.36 9.16 7.85
C CYS A 34 -0.64 8.90 8.99
N VAL A 35 -0.97 7.65 9.30
CA VAL A 35 -1.85 7.27 10.41
C VAL A 35 -1.29 7.74 11.75
N ARG A 36 0.00 7.59 11.99
CA ARG A 36 0.65 8.09 13.22
C ARG A 36 0.49 9.60 13.36
N LYS A 37 0.71 10.36 12.28
CA LYS A 37 0.54 11.83 12.26
C LYS A 37 -0.92 12.23 12.44
N VAL A 38 -1.86 11.50 11.84
CA VAL A 38 -3.31 11.67 12.06
C VAL A 38 -3.65 11.50 13.54
N HIS A 39 -3.16 10.45 14.16
CA HIS A 39 -3.39 10.21 15.59
C HIS A 39 -2.86 11.35 16.46
N GLN A 40 -1.64 11.82 16.20
CA GLN A 40 -1.05 12.96 16.92
C GLN A 40 -1.87 14.25 16.72
N ALA A 41 -2.29 14.53 15.49
CA ALA A 41 -3.12 15.70 15.16
C ALA A 41 -4.50 15.62 15.82
N ALA A 42 -5.11 14.44 15.84
CA ALA A 42 -6.40 14.21 16.49
C ALA A 42 -6.31 14.42 18.01
N LEU A 43 -5.26 13.93 18.66
CA LEU A 43 -5.04 14.16 20.09
C LEU A 43 -4.86 15.65 20.43
N ALA A 44 -4.21 16.42 19.56
CA ALA A 44 -4.04 17.86 19.74
C ALA A 44 -5.36 18.65 19.60
N LEU A 45 -6.32 18.12 18.83
CA LEU A 45 -7.66 18.71 18.68
C LEU A 45 -8.58 18.41 19.85
N MET A 46 -8.36 17.33 20.56
CA MET A 46 -9.19 16.92 21.68
C MET A 46 -8.67 17.59 22.94
N PRO A 47 -9.35 18.64 23.46
CA PRO A 47 -9.02 19.17 24.77
C PRO A 47 -9.19 18.08 25.83
N ALA A 48 -8.50 18.21 26.96
CA ALA A 48 -8.50 17.23 28.04
C ALA A 48 -9.88 16.60 28.26
N VAL A 49 -10.00 15.35 27.84
CA VAL A 49 -11.29 14.64 27.76
C VAL A 49 -11.78 14.40 29.18
N SER A 50 -12.98 14.84 29.49
CA SER A 50 -13.66 14.35 30.66
C SER A 50 -13.98 12.86 30.44
N TRP A 51 -13.47 12.01 31.30
CA TRP A 51 -13.69 10.55 31.23
C TRP A 51 -15.17 10.15 31.29
N GLU A 52 -16.04 11.07 31.68
CA GLU A 52 -17.50 10.92 31.71
C GLU A 52 -18.13 10.82 30.31
N ALA A 53 -17.48 11.39 29.29
CA ALA A 53 -17.95 11.37 27.91
C ALA A 53 -17.51 10.15 27.10
N GLY A 54 -16.74 9.22 27.70
CA GLY A 54 -16.13 8.08 27.03
C GLY A 54 -14.83 8.40 26.28
N PRO A 55 -14.13 7.38 25.80
CA PRO A 55 -12.86 7.57 25.10
C PRO A 55 -13.08 8.30 23.77
N PRO A 56 -12.11 9.14 23.34
CA PRO A 56 -12.17 9.78 22.03
C PRO A 56 -12.06 8.74 20.92
N VAL A 57 -12.84 8.91 19.86
CA VAL A 57 -12.86 8.02 18.70
C VAL A 57 -12.31 8.75 17.48
N VAL A 58 -11.30 8.18 16.86
CA VAL A 58 -10.72 8.67 15.61
C VAL A 58 -11.09 7.70 14.51
N PHE A 59 -11.83 8.19 13.51
CA PHE A 59 -12.14 7.44 12.31
C PHE A 59 -11.13 7.79 11.21
N VAL A 60 -10.53 6.79 10.58
CA VAL A 60 -9.64 6.99 9.44
C VAL A 60 -10.17 6.19 8.26
N GLU A 61 -10.69 6.90 7.27
CA GLU A 61 -11.08 6.31 6.00
C GLU A 61 -9.85 6.30 5.07
N VAL A 62 -9.38 5.14 4.69
CA VAL A 62 -8.25 4.96 3.79
C VAL A 62 -8.77 4.68 2.39
N LEU A 63 -8.47 5.56 1.45
CA LEU A 63 -8.83 5.42 0.05
C LEU A 63 -7.59 4.97 -0.76
N PRO A 64 -7.42 3.67 -1.01
CA PRO A 64 -6.29 3.19 -1.80
C PRO A 64 -6.47 3.61 -3.26
N LYS A 65 -5.37 3.89 -3.94
CA LYS A 65 -5.39 4.00 -5.40
C LYS A 65 -5.58 2.60 -5.99
N LEU A 66 -6.62 2.43 -6.80
CA LEU A 66 -6.97 1.16 -7.40
C LEU A 66 -6.27 0.99 -8.76
N VAL A 67 -5.91 -0.25 -9.05
CA VAL A 67 -5.38 -0.67 -10.35
C VAL A 67 -6.09 -1.94 -10.82
N GLY A 68 -6.41 -1.98 -12.11
CA GLY A 68 -6.90 -3.18 -12.77
C GLY A 68 -5.75 -4.02 -13.34
N VAL A 69 -6.10 -5.04 -14.14
CA VAL A 69 -5.09 -5.95 -14.73
C VAL A 69 -4.13 -5.22 -15.67
N ALA A 70 -4.61 -4.27 -16.46
CA ALA A 70 -3.79 -3.52 -17.40
C ALA A 70 -2.76 -2.65 -16.66
N GLU A 71 -3.20 -1.89 -15.68
CA GLU A 71 -2.34 -1.02 -14.89
C GLU A 71 -1.35 -1.83 -14.04
N ALA A 72 -1.78 -2.98 -13.50
CA ALA A 72 -0.90 -3.90 -12.78
C ALA A 72 0.20 -4.45 -13.70
N ALA A 73 -0.15 -4.83 -14.93
CA ALA A 73 0.81 -5.27 -15.94
C ALA A 73 1.83 -4.17 -16.26
N ASP A 74 1.39 -2.93 -16.45
CA ASP A 74 2.27 -1.78 -16.69
C ASP A 74 3.21 -1.51 -15.51
N LEU A 75 2.72 -1.56 -14.29
CA LEU A 75 3.53 -1.40 -13.08
C LEU A 75 4.63 -2.45 -12.96
N LEU A 76 4.36 -3.66 -13.41
CA LEU A 76 5.29 -4.79 -13.34
C LEU A 76 6.23 -4.88 -14.56
N GLY A 77 5.92 -4.18 -15.65
CA GLY A 77 6.57 -4.38 -16.94
C GLY A 77 6.26 -5.76 -17.54
N TRP A 78 5.06 -6.29 -17.30
CA TRP A 78 4.57 -7.57 -17.78
C TRP A 78 3.45 -7.39 -18.80
N ASP A 79 3.13 -8.46 -19.54
CA ASP A 79 1.89 -8.55 -20.27
C ASP A 79 0.72 -9.01 -19.36
N LYS A 80 -0.51 -8.78 -19.82
CA LYS A 80 -1.71 -9.15 -19.08
C LYS A 80 -1.84 -10.67 -18.84
N ARG A 81 -1.34 -11.49 -19.78
CA ARG A 81 -1.38 -12.96 -19.68
C ARG A 81 -0.51 -13.44 -18.52
N ARG A 82 0.64 -12.81 -18.34
CA ARG A 82 1.55 -13.13 -17.23
C ARG A 82 0.91 -12.78 -15.89
N VAL A 83 0.27 -11.63 -15.77
CA VAL A 83 -0.50 -11.27 -14.56
C VAL A 83 -1.59 -12.31 -14.29
N ALA A 84 -2.39 -12.67 -15.30
CA ALA A 84 -3.44 -13.67 -15.18
C ALA A 84 -2.91 -15.03 -14.72
N THR A 85 -1.75 -15.44 -15.22
CA THR A 85 -1.09 -16.70 -14.83
C THR A 85 -0.70 -16.70 -13.35
N TYR A 86 -0.14 -15.61 -12.86
CA TYR A 86 0.23 -15.47 -11.44
C TYR A 86 -0.98 -15.41 -10.53
N VAL A 87 -2.04 -14.73 -10.94
CA VAL A 87 -3.33 -14.71 -10.24
C VAL A 87 -3.91 -16.13 -10.13
N LYS A 88 -3.94 -16.86 -11.23
CA LYS A 88 -4.44 -18.25 -11.27
C LYS A 88 -3.63 -19.19 -10.37
N ARG A 89 -2.33 -19.01 -10.29
CA ARG A 89 -1.43 -19.77 -9.42
C ARG A 89 -1.46 -19.34 -7.96
N ARG A 90 -2.28 -18.36 -7.59
CA ARG A 90 -2.33 -17.74 -6.25
C ARG A 90 -0.98 -17.20 -5.78
N SER A 91 -0.14 -16.79 -6.71
CA SER A 91 1.18 -16.18 -6.47
C SER A 91 1.18 -14.67 -6.67
N PHE A 92 0.01 -14.07 -6.76
CA PHE A 92 -0.23 -12.64 -6.90
C PHE A 92 -0.99 -12.13 -5.68
N PRO A 93 -0.90 -10.83 -5.32
CA PRO A 93 -1.70 -10.26 -4.23
C PRO A 93 -3.19 -10.54 -4.40
N GLU A 94 -3.90 -10.69 -3.29
CA GLU A 94 -5.34 -10.82 -3.34
C GLU A 94 -6.00 -9.53 -3.84
N PRO A 95 -7.00 -9.63 -4.74
CA PRO A 95 -7.72 -8.45 -5.19
C PRO A 95 -8.58 -7.87 -4.07
N LEU A 96 -8.72 -6.53 -4.07
CA LEU A 96 -9.65 -5.85 -3.16
C LEU A 96 -11.11 -6.14 -3.52
N ALA A 97 -11.39 -6.28 -4.81
CA ALA A 97 -12.72 -6.59 -5.31
C ALA A 97 -12.63 -7.26 -6.69
N GLU A 98 -13.68 -7.98 -7.05
CA GLU A 98 -13.92 -8.51 -8.38
C GLU A 98 -15.14 -7.81 -8.95
N LEU A 99 -14.91 -7.03 -10.01
CA LEU A 99 -15.94 -6.25 -10.70
C LEU A 99 -16.33 -6.93 -12.00
N ALA A 100 -17.42 -6.48 -12.62
CA ALA A 100 -17.85 -6.97 -13.95
C ALA A 100 -16.73 -6.82 -15.02
N GLY A 101 -15.91 -5.77 -14.92
CA GLY A 101 -14.77 -5.53 -15.80
C GLY A 101 -13.47 -6.23 -15.41
N GLY A 102 -13.47 -7.01 -14.33
CA GLY A 102 -12.31 -7.75 -13.85
C GLY A 102 -11.91 -7.43 -12.41
N ARG A 103 -10.76 -7.94 -11.99
CA ARG A 103 -10.22 -7.77 -10.66
C ARG A 103 -9.55 -6.42 -10.50
N VAL A 104 -9.62 -5.87 -9.30
CA VAL A 104 -8.93 -4.64 -8.91
C VAL A 104 -8.12 -4.85 -7.64
N TRP A 105 -6.94 -4.25 -7.60
CA TRP A 105 -6.00 -4.31 -6.48
C TRP A 105 -5.71 -2.91 -5.94
N ALA A 106 -5.27 -2.83 -4.69
CA ALA A 106 -4.61 -1.63 -4.20
C ALA A 106 -3.26 -1.48 -4.93
N ARG A 107 -2.98 -0.29 -5.44
CA ARG A 107 -1.70 -0.01 -6.14
C ARG A 107 -0.50 -0.37 -5.29
N GLU A 108 -0.54 -0.09 -3.99
CA GLU A 108 0.55 -0.40 -3.05
C GLU A 108 0.83 -1.90 -2.95
N ASP A 109 -0.19 -2.75 -3.00
CA ASP A 109 -0.01 -4.20 -2.95
C ASP A 109 0.72 -4.71 -4.19
N VAL A 110 0.41 -4.16 -5.36
CA VAL A 110 1.09 -4.49 -6.62
C VAL A 110 2.53 -3.97 -6.61
N VAL A 111 2.77 -2.77 -6.12
CA VAL A 111 4.12 -2.20 -5.98
C VAL A 111 4.96 -3.01 -4.99
N SER A 112 4.42 -3.39 -3.85
CA SER A 112 5.11 -4.23 -2.86
C SER A 112 5.44 -5.61 -3.42
N PHE A 113 4.51 -6.21 -4.17
CA PHE A 113 4.75 -7.47 -4.89
C PHE A 113 5.88 -7.31 -5.90
N ARG A 114 5.90 -6.24 -6.70
CA ARG A 114 6.98 -5.94 -7.65
C ARG A 114 8.33 -5.90 -6.97
N GLU A 115 8.46 -5.17 -5.87
CA GLU A 115 9.71 -5.04 -5.12
C GLU A 115 10.19 -6.40 -4.57
N ALA A 116 9.29 -7.17 -3.96
CA ALA A 116 9.60 -8.50 -3.45
C ALA A 116 9.99 -9.47 -4.57
N PHE A 117 9.31 -9.40 -5.71
CA PHE A 117 9.61 -10.23 -6.89
C PHE A 117 11.01 -9.92 -7.46
N ARG A 118 11.32 -8.64 -7.63
CA ARG A 118 12.64 -8.18 -8.10
C ARG A 118 13.76 -8.58 -7.14
N ALA A 119 13.54 -8.48 -5.84
CA ALA A 119 14.51 -8.91 -4.83
C ALA A 119 14.79 -10.41 -4.91
N ARG A 120 13.76 -11.24 -5.08
CA ARG A 120 13.92 -12.71 -5.28
C ARG A 120 14.67 -13.03 -6.56
N GLN A 121 14.43 -12.32 -7.65
CA GLN A 121 15.15 -12.53 -8.91
C GLN A 121 16.64 -12.18 -8.78
N ARG A 122 16.96 -11.08 -8.11
CA ARG A 122 18.37 -10.71 -7.82
C ARG A 122 19.08 -11.77 -6.97
N ALA A 123 18.43 -12.28 -5.94
CA ALA A 123 18.98 -13.33 -5.08
C ALA A 123 19.27 -14.63 -5.86
N ARG A 124 18.35 -15.06 -6.73
CA ARG A 124 18.53 -16.22 -7.62
C ARG A 124 19.67 -16.00 -8.61
N GLY A 125 19.82 -14.81 -9.17
CA GLY A 125 20.91 -14.47 -10.08
C GLY A 125 22.28 -14.53 -9.39
N ARG A 126 22.40 -14.07 -8.16
CA ARG A 126 23.62 -14.17 -7.36
C ARG A 126 24.00 -15.61 -7.04
N SER A 127 23.05 -16.42 -6.65
CA SER A 127 23.26 -17.86 -6.35
C SER A 127 23.78 -18.62 -7.58
N ARG A 128 23.21 -18.37 -8.74
CA ARG A 128 23.67 -19.00 -10.00
C ARG A 128 25.09 -18.57 -10.41
N ARG A 129 25.44 -17.31 -10.23
CA ARG A 129 26.80 -16.81 -10.50
C ARG A 129 27.81 -17.39 -9.54
N GLY A 130 27.50 -17.50 -8.25
CA GLY A 130 28.38 -18.14 -7.25
C GLY A 130 28.61 -19.62 -7.53
N ALA A 131 27.59 -20.36 -7.95
CA ALA A 131 27.72 -21.78 -8.32
C ALA A 131 28.57 -21.98 -9.58
N ARG A 132 28.45 -21.09 -10.57
CA ARG A 132 29.28 -21.12 -11.79
C ARG A 132 30.75 -20.82 -11.51
N SER A 133 31.04 -19.87 -10.65
CA SER A 133 32.39 -19.49 -10.24
C SER A 133 33.10 -20.63 -9.49
N ARG A 134 32.40 -21.36 -8.65
CA ARG A 134 32.97 -22.55 -7.95
C ARG A 134 33.28 -23.73 -8.89
N ARG A 135 32.43 -23.95 -9.89
CA ARG A 135 32.69 -25.03 -10.91
C ARG A 135 33.83 -24.68 -11.86
N ALA A 136 34.13 -23.42 -12.09
CA ALA A 136 35.25 -22.99 -12.95
C ALA A 136 36.60 -22.96 -12.21
N ALA A 137 36.60 -23.09 -10.87
CA ALA A 137 37.81 -23.12 -10.04
C ALA A 137 38.32 -24.54 -9.71
N ASP A 138 37.57 -25.61 -10.07
CA ASP A 138 37.93 -27.02 -10.00
C ASP A 138 38.34 -27.53 -11.41
#